data_fdbf10e15ca0531b67e0821863a53176
#
_entry.id   fdbf10e15ca0531b67e0821863a53176
#
_cell.length_a   1.000
_cell.length_b   1.000
_cell.length_c   1.000
_cell.angle_alpha   90.00
_cell.angle_beta   90.00
_cell.angle_gamma   90.00
#
_symmetry.space_group_name_H-M   'P 1'
#
loop_
_entity.id
_entity.type
_entity.pdbx_description
1 polymer ?
#
loop_
_entity_poly.entity_id
_entity_poly.type
_entity_poly.pdbx_seq_one_letter_code
_entity_poly.pdbx_strand_id
1 'polypeptide(L)'
;MTPKTLYQKIWDSHVVHESPGQPALIYIDRHLIHEGTSPQAFAGLKAEGRTVRRPDLTFAVMDHSVPTTDRTLPIIDTDARLQFEALEKNCRDTGVRLFDMNSRNQGIVHIIGPELGITQPGQTIVCGDSHTSTHGAFGTLAFGIGTSEVEHVLATQCLVQSRSKTLHILVHGKRPKGVTAKDIILAIIGKTGIAGGTGHVAEYGGDAIRALSMDGRMTVCNMTIEGGARAGMVAPDETTFAYLEGRPFVPRGKAFQEAVERWKQLRTDDGAKFDTTVELQAEQIAPQVTWGTNPGMVTSVTARVPDPHDFKDPNDQKATESALKYMGLKPGTPIVDIPVDRVFIGSCTNSRLDDLRAAAHLVAGKHVAKNIKQALIVPGSRGIKSQAEKEGLDKVFREAGFEWRDAGCSMCIGMNADVLPPHERSASTSNRNFEGRQGKDSRTHLVSPVMAAAAAIAGHFVDVRQFDVAHVE
;
A
#
# COMPACT_ATOMS: atom_id res chain seq x y z
N MET A 1 25.48 23.08 -11.77
CA MET A 1 24.82 22.71 -10.49
C MET A 1 25.21 21.27 -10.18
N THR A 2 25.34 20.89 -8.93
CA THR A 2 25.58 19.49 -8.54
C THR A 2 24.35 18.66 -8.89
N PRO A 3 24.50 17.49 -9.57
CA PRO A 3 23.39 16.60 -9.88
C PRO A 3 22.65 16.15 -8.61
N LYS A 4 21.32 16.13 -8.66
CA LYS A 4 20.44 15.79 -7.53
C LYS A 4 19.53 14.62 -7.84
N THR A 5 19.24 13.79 -6.84
CA THR A 5 18.19 12.77 -6.91
C THR A 5 16.81 13.42 -6.84
N LEU A 6 15.77 12.69 -7.25
CA LEU A 6 14.38 13.11 -7.10
C LEU A 6 14.06 13.53 -5.65
N TYR A 7 14.48 12.71 -4.66
CA TYR A 7 14.32 13.02 -3.25
C TYR A 7 14.97 14.36 -2.89
N GLN A 8 16.24 14.58 -3.30
CA GLN A 8 16.97 15.81 -2.97
C GLN A 8 16.30 17.05 -3.57
N LYS A 9 15.77 16.96 -4.79
CA LYS A 9 15.06 18.08 -5.44
C LYS A 9 13.81 18.47 -4.66
N ILE A 10 13.01 17.48 -4.24
CA ILE A 10 11.79 17.74 -3.48
C ILE A 10 12.12 18.24 -2.08
N TRP A 11 13.05 17.60 -1.39
CA TRP A 11 13.49 18.04 -0.07
C TRP A 11 13.93 19.49 -0.09
N ASP A 12 14.88 19.83 -0.95
CA ASP A 12 15.48 21.19 -1.01
C ASP A 12 14.43 22.26 -1.34
N SER A 13 13.39 21.93 -2.10
CA SER A 13 12.30 22.88 -2.42
C SER A 13 11.28 23.07 -1.29
N HIS A 14 11.31 22.21 -0.25
CA HIS A 14 10.37 22.26 0.87
C HIS A 14 11.00 22.65 2.19
N VAL A 15 12.34 22.80 2.25
CA VAL A 15 13.02 23.28 3.45
C VAL A 15 12.61 24.72 3.73
N VAL A 16 11.98 24.92 4.88
CA VAL A 16 11.63 26.25 5.43
C VAL A 16 12.79 26.80 6.24
N HIS A 17 13.43 25.92 7.03
CA HIS A 17 14.60 26.26 7.85
C HIS A 17 15.45 25.01 8.07
N GLU A 18 16.77 25.17 7.96
CA GLU A 18 17.74 24.10 8.25
C GLU A 18 18.97 24.74 8.89
N SER A 19 19.44 24.18 10.00
CA SER A 19 20.71 24.54 10.63
C SER A 19 21.70 23.38 10.53
N PRO A 20 23.00 23.64 10.37
CA PRO A 20 24.00 22.57 10.25
C PRO A 20 23.93 21.57 11.41
N GLY A 21 23.80 20.29 11.08
CA GLY A 21 23.74 19.19 12.06
C GLY A 21 22.42 19.07 12.84
N GLN A 22 21.41 19.86 12.51
CA GLN A 22 20.09 19.79 13.11
C GLN A 22 19.04 19.26 12.09
N PRO A 23 17.93 18.68 12.57
CA PRO A 23 16.78 18.40 11.71
C PRO A 23 16.25 19.67 11.03
N ALA A 24 15.76 19.53 9.80
CA ALA A 24 15.17 20.63 9.05
C ALA A 24 13.67 20.77 9.36
N LEU A 25 13.15 21.99 9.29
CA LEU A 25 11.74 22.28 9.22
C LEU A 25 11.33 22.26 7.75
N ILE A 26 10.45 21.35 7.36
CA ILE A 26 9.94 21.20 5.99
C ILE A 26 8.47 21.57 5.91
N TYR A 27 8.06 22.20 4.80
CA TYR A 27 6.65 22.48 4.50
C TYR A 27 5.96 21.23 3.99
N ILE A 28 4.68 21.05 4.35
CA ILE A 28 3.85 19.91 3.93
C ILE A 28 2.75 20.40 2.99
N ASP A 29 2.75 19.91 1.74
CA ASP A 29 1.76 20.33 0.73
C ASP A 29 0.39 19.71 0.94
N ARG A 30 0.34 18.46 1.42
CA ARG A 30 -0.92 17.75 1.68
C ARG A 30 -0.84 16.99 2.98
N HIS A 31 -1.88 17.15 3.78
CA HIS A 31 -2.07 16.37 5.00
C HIS A 31 -3.31 15.49 4.85
N LEU A 32 -3.12 14.18 4.87
CA LEU A 32 -4.20 13.21 4.84
C LEU A 32 -4.46 12.73 6.27
N ILE A 33 -5.70 12.63 6.67
CA ILE A 33 -6.09 12.18 8.02
C ILE A 33 -7.24 11.19 7.94
N HIS A 34 -7.35 10.32 8.94
CA HIS A 34 -8.41 9.33 9.06
C HIS A 34 -8.86 9.18 10.51
N GLU A 35 -9.92 8.40 10.76
CA GLU A 35 -10.54 8.26 12.06
C GLU A 35 -9.64 7.66 13.14
N GLY A 36 -8.65 6.83 12.78
CA GLY A 36 -7.84 6.09 13.74
C GLY A 36 -6.80 6.94 14.49
N THR A 37 -6.20 7.95 13.85
CA THR A 37 -5.09 8.75 14.45
C THR A 37 -5.43 10.22 14.69
N SER A 38 -6.48 10.75 14.06
CA SER A 38 -6.81 12.18 14.14
C SER A 38 -7.52 12.63 15.42
N PRO A 39 -8.34 11.83 16.14
CA PRO A 39 -9.09 12.32 17.29
C PRO A 39 -8.21 12.95 18.37
N GLN A 40 -7.11 12.30 18.71
CA GLN A 40 -6.16 12.78 19.73
C GLN A 40 -5.42 14.04 19.26
N ALA A 41 -5.04 14.11 17.98
CA ALA A 41 -4.39 15.29 17.41
C ALA A 41 -5.30 16.52 17.45
N PHE A 42 -6.59 16.39 17.13
CA PHE A 42 -7.56 17.48 17.26
C PHE A 42 -7.83 17.86 18.73
N ALA A 43 -7.83 16.89 19.65
CA ALA A 43 -7.96 17.16 21.07
C ALA A 43 -6.78 18.00 21.60
N GLY A 44 -5.54 17.68 21.18
CA GLY A 44 -4.35 18.46 21.51
C GLY A 44 -4.43 19.89 20.98
N LEU A 45 -4.78 20.06 19.69
CA LEU A 45 -5.00 21.40 19.11
C LEU A 45 -5.98 22.23 19.92
N LYS A 46 -7.11 21.65 20.31
CA LYS A 46 -8.15 22.33 21.07
C LYS A 46 -7.66 22.71 22.49
N ALA A 47 -6.92 21.83 23.15
CA ALA A 47 -6.35 22.08 24.47
C ALA A 47 -5.39 23.28 24.46
N GLU A 48 -4.62 23.43 23.37
CA GLU A 48 -3.69 24.53 23.15
C GLU A 48 -4.35 25.79 22.56
N GLY A 49 -5.68 25.80 22.37
CA GLY A 49 -6.40 26.92 21.77
C GLY A 49 -6.04 27.21 20.33
N ARG A 50 -5.55 26.18 19.59
CA ARG A 50 -5.12 26.27 18.19
C ARG A 50 -6.19 25.75 17.25
N THR A 51 -6.11 26.18 15.99
CA THR A 51 -6.97 25.73 14.88
C THR A 51 -6.14 25.08 13.78
N VAL A 52 -6.81 24.40 12.84
CA VAL A 52 -6.14 23.87 11.63
C VAL A 52 -5.67 25.03 10.77
N ARG A 53 -4.37 25.09 10.49
CA ARG A 53 -3.75 26.18 9.75
C ARG A 53 -4.16 26.23 8.27
N ARG A 54 -4.25 25.06 7.64
CA ARG A 54 -4.57 24.93 6.20
C ARG A 54 -5.63 23.85 5.98
N PRO A 55 -6.88 24.10 6.34
CA PRO A 55 -7.95 23.13 6.12
C PRO A 55 -8.17 22.81 4.63
N ASP A 56 -7.80 23.71 3.71
CA ASP A 56 -7.83 23.53 2.26
C ASP A 56 -6.78 22.54 1.73
N LEU A 57 -5.72 22.28 2.49
CA LEU A 57 -4.67 21.30 2.17
C LEU A 57 -4.77 20.00 3.01
N THR A 58 -5.76 19.94 3.90
CA THR A 58 -6.03 18.77 4.76
C THR A 58 -7.26 18.04 4.25
N PHE A 59 -7.15 16.71 4.11
CA PHE A 59 -8.23 15.86 3.62
C PHE A 59 -8.46 14.70 4.57
N ALA A 60 -9.69 14.56 5.05
CA ALA A 60 -10.09 13.51 5.98
C ALA A 60 -10.90 12.42 5.29
N VAL A 61 -10.74 11.18 5.73
CA VAL A 61 -11.49 10.04 5.22
C VAL A 61 -11.84 9.08 6.35
N MET A 62 -12.94 8.32 6.19
CA MET A 62 -13.27 7.17 7.00
C MET A 62 -12.93 5.91 6.21
N ASP A 63 -11.98 5.10 6.67
CA ASP A 63 -11.48 3.95 5.90
C ASP A 63 -11.08 2.72 6.72
N HIS A 64 -10.59 2.87 7.95
CA HIS A 64 -10.02 1.77 8.73
C HIS A 64 -11.10 0.89 9.40
N SER A 65 -12.04 1.52 10.09
CA SER A 65 -13.07 0.83 10.88
C SER A 65 -14.42 0.73 10.17
N VAL A 66 -14.51 1.17 8.90
CA VAL A 66 -15.77 1.17 8.15
C VAL A 66 -16.26 -0.25 7.87
N PRO A 67 -17.58 -0.51 8.02
CA PRO A 67 -18.17 -1.76 7.58
C PRO A 67 -18.04 -1.96 6.08
N THR A 68 -17.73 -3.18 5.66
CA THR A 68 -17.68 -3.57 4.24
C THR A 68 -18.95 -4.32 3.81
N THR A 69 -19.87 -4.53 4.73
CA THR A 69 -21.21 -5.11 4.51
C THR A 69 -22.26 -4.00 4.41
N ASP A 70 -23.47 -4.24 4.89
CA ASP A 70 -24.56 -3.29 4.85
C ASP A 70 -24.31 -2.07 5.75
N ARG A 71 -24.05 -0.93 5.15
CA ARG A 71 -23.77 0.36 5.83
C ARG A 71 -25.03 1.10 6.29
N THR A 72 -26.20 0.57 6.02
CA THR A 72 -27.46 1.11 6.55
C THR A 72 -27.70 0.67 7.99
N LEU A 73 -27.00 -0.37 8.44
CA LEU A 73 -27.07 -0.86 9.80
C LEU A 73 -26.22 0.00 10.75
N PRO A 74 -26.63 0.12 12.03
CA PRO A 74 -25.85 0.83 13.04
C PRO A 74 -24.45 0.21 13.22
N ILE A 75 -23.46 1.05 13.46
CA ILE A 75 -22.11 0.61 13.83
C ILE A 75 -22.15 0.11 15.27
N ILE A 76 -22.00 -1.21 15.42
CA ILE A 76 -22.11 -1.88 16.73
C ILE A 76 -20.86 -1.63 17.59
N ASP A 77 -19.68 -1.57 16.96
CA ASP A 77 -18.43 -1.29 17.67
C ASP A 77 -18.45 0.15 18.18
N THR A 78 -18.38 0.29 19.51
CA THR A 78 -18.46 1.59 20.18
C THR A 78 -17.25 2.46 19.89
N ASP A 79 -16.05 1.89 19.82
CA ASP A 79 -14.82 2.66 19.59
C ASP A 79 -14.79 3.17 18.16
N ALA A 80 -15.15 2.36 17.18
CA ALA A 80 -15.28 2.77 15.78
C ALA A 80 -16.31 3.90 15.64
N ARG A 81 -17.49 3.77 16.28
CA ARG A 81 -18.53 4.80 16.25
C ARG A 81 -18.05 6.12 16.84
N LEU A 82 -17.39 6.10 18.00
CA LEU A 82 -16.85 7.29 18.63
C LEU A 82 -15.75 7.97 17.80
N GLN A 83 -14.91 7.17 17.12
CA GLN A 83 -13.89 7.69 16.20
C GLN A 83 -14.52 8.41 15.00
N PHE A 84 -15.56 7.86 14.40
CA PHE A 84 -16.29 8.51 13.30
C PHE A 84 -16.97 9.79 13.73
N GLU A 85 -17.71 9.77 14.87
CA GLU A 85 -18.37 10.95 15.42
C GLU A 85 -17.35 12.07 15.73
N ALA A 86 -16.19 11.70 16.29
CA ALA A 86 -15.11 12.64 16.56
C ALA A 86 -14.54 13.25 15.27
N LEU A 87 -14.27 12.41 14.23
CA LEU A 87 -13.75 12.90 12.95
C LEU A 87 -14.74 13.84 12.26
N GLU A 88 -16.03 13.48 12.20
CA GLU A 88 -17.09 14.34 11.63
C GLU A 88 -17.18 15.68 12.34
N LYS A 89 -17.21 15.66 13.68
CA LYS A 89 -17.25 16.86 14.48
C LYS A 89 -16.03 17.74 14.25
N ASN A 90 -14.85 17.17 14.30
CA ASN A 90 -13.59 17.90 14.12
C ASN A 90 -13.48 18.53 12.73
N CYS A 91 -13.85 17.79 11.68
CA CYS A 91 -13.85 18.33 10.31
C CYS A 91 -14.87 19.47 10.15
N ARG A 92 -16.07 19.34 10.74
CA ARG A 92 -17.08 20.40 10.71
C ARG A 92 -16.60 21.66 11.44
N ASP A 93 -16.02 21.50 12.64
CA ASP A 93 -15.56 22.60 13.47
C ASP A 93 -14.37 23.36 12.86
N THR A 94 -13.55 22.68 12.03
CA THR A 94 -12.30 23.24 11.48
C THR A 94 -12.34 23.56 9.99
N GLY A 95 -13.41 23.17 9.29
CA GLY A 95 -13.53 23.34 7.83
C GLY A 95 -12.69 22.36 7.00
N VAL A 96 -12.15 21.32 7.61
CA VAL A 96 -11.43 20.24 6.89
C VAL A 96 -12.42 19.45 6.05
N ARG A 97 -12.04 19.17 4.79
CA ARG A 97 -12.87 18.38 3.90
C ARG A 97 -12.88 16.91 4.31
N LEU A 98 -14.06 16.38 4.59
CA LEU A 98 -14.29 14.97 4.94
C LEU A 98 -14.89 14.18 3.77
N PHE A 99 -14.34 13.03 3.48
CA PHE A 99 -14.95 11.97 2.67
C PHE A 99 -15.48 10.92 3.64
N ASP A 100 -16.69 11.15 4.14
CA ASP A 100 -17.37 10.27 5.09
C ASP A 100 -17.81 8.94 4.44
N MET A 101 -18.34 8.05 5.26
CA MET A 101 -18.75 6.71 4.87
C MET A 101 -19.82 6.70 3.74
N ASN A 102 -20.60 7.78 3.58
CA ASN A 102 -21.66 7.92 2.57
C ASN A 102 -21.18 8.71 1.34
N SER A 103 -20.03 9.35 1.40
CA SER A 103 -19.46 10.08 0.27
C SER A 103 -19.24 9.17 -0.94
N ARG A 104 -19.62 9.65 -2.14
CA ARG A 104 -19.30 8.94 -3.39
C ARG A 104 -17.80 8.74 -3.63
N ASN A 105 -16.98 9.55 -2.99
CA ASN A 105 -15.52 9.51 -3.08
C ASN A 105 -14.89 8.84 -1.84
N GLN A 106 -15.69 8.13 -1.02
CA GLN A 106 -15.15 7.37 0.12
C GLN A 106 -14.29 6.20 -0.38
N GLY A 107 -13.24 5.92 0.33
CA GLY A 107 -12.34 4.79 0.10
C GLY A 107 -11.11 4.89 0.99
N ILE A 108 -10.20 3.96 0.83
CA ILE A 108 -8.95 3.94 1.58
C ILE A 108 -8.14 5.21 1.26
N VAL A 109 -7.61 5.87 2.28
CA VAL A 109 -6.92 7.17 2.16
C VAL A 109 -5.83 7.17 1.07
N HIS A 110 -5.05 6.09 0.97
CA HIS A 110 -3.97 5.93 -0.04
C HIS A 110 -4.48 5.50 -1.43
N ILE A 111 -5.77 5.28 -1.58
CA ILE A 111 -6.44 5.07 -2.86
C ILE A 111 -7.07 6.37 -3.34
N ILE A 112 -7.86 7.05 -2.50
CA ILE A 112 -8.59 8.24 -2.91
C ILE A 112 -7.67 9.44 -3.16
N GLY A 113 -6.54 9.55 -2.45
CA GLY A 113 -5.54 10.59 -2.70
C GLY A 113 -5.08 10.63 -4.17
N PRO A 114 -4.56 9.52 -4.72
CA PRO A 114 -4.29 9.34 -6.13
C PRO A 114 -5.52 9.45 -7.05
N GLU A 115 -6.59 8.73 -6.72
CA GLU A 115 -7.80 8.65 -7.57
C GLU A 115 -8.44 10.03 -7.81
N LEU A 116 -8.42 10.90 -6.83
CA LEU A 116 -8.94 12.25 -6.95
C LEU A 116 -7.91 13.27 -7.46
N GLY A 117 -6.63 12.89 -7.58
CA GLY A 117 -5.55 13.79 -7.98
C GLY A 117 -5.12 14.76 -6.87
N ILE A 118 -5.41 14.44 -5.61
CA ILE A 118 -4.88 15.17 -4.44
C ILE A 118 -3.36 14.99 -4.41
N THR A 119 -2.89 13.79 -4.77
CA THR A 119 -1.47 13.44 -4.93
C THR A 119 -0.97 13.91 -6.29
N GLN A 120 0.06 14.76 -6.31
CA GLN A 120 0.67 15.27 -7.54
C GLN A 120 2.20 15.29 -7.42
N PRO A 121 2.94 15.12 -8.52
CA PRO A 121 4.40 15.10 -8.50
C PRO A 121 5.02 16.33 -7.83
N GLY A 122 6.12 16.09 -7.11
CA GLY A 122 6.90 17.13 -6.44
C GLY A 122 6.36 17.60 -5.10
N GLN A 123 5.24 17.07 -4.62
CA GLN A 123 4.65 17.42 -3.34
C GLN A 123 5.29 16.66 -2.17
N THR A 124 5.16 17.22 -0.97
CA THR A 124 5.31 16.52 0.32
C THR A 124 3.93 16.12 0.84
N ILE A 125 3.76 14.86 1.21
CA ILE A 125 2.47 14.31 1.68
C ILE A 125 2.68 13.54 2.98
N VAL A 126 1.88 13.81 3.99
CA VAL A 126 1.92 13.07 5.26
C VAL A 126 0.52 12.59 5.67
N CYS A 127 0.51 11.49 6.44
CA CYS A 127 -0.68 10.90 7.03
C CYS A 127 -0.29 10.14 8.30
N GLY A 128 -1.22 9.97 9.22
CA GLY A 128 -1.05 9.12 10.40
C GLY A 128 -1.03 7.62 10.11
N ASP A 129 -0.62 7.20 8.92
CA ASP A 129 -0.51 5.82 8.45
C ASP A 129 0.81 5.60 7.71
N SER A 130 1.50 4.49 8.00
CA SER A 130 2.81 4.18 7.42
C SER A 130 2.76 3.97 5.90
N HIS A 131 1.63 3.49 5.33
CA HIS A 131 1.49 3.27 3.90
C HIS A 131 1.26 4.55 3.08
N THR A 132 1.43 5.72 3.70
CA THR A 132 1.54 7.02 3.00
C THR A 132 2.61 7.00 1.91
N SER A 133 3.63 6.13 2.03
CA SER A 133 4.64 5.92 0.99
C SER A 133 4.04 5.54 -0.38
N THR A 134 2.81 5.04 -0.45
CA THR A 134 2.07 4.77 -1.69
C THR A 134 2.09 5.96 -2.65
N HIS A 135 1.93 7.18 -2.12
CA HIS A 135 1.87 8.40 -2.92
C HIS A 135 3.19 8.71 -3.64
N GLY A 136 4.31 8.14 -3.18
CA GLY A 136 5.60 8.27 -3.85
C GLY A 136 5.67 7.69 -5.26
N ALA A 137 4.70 6.85 -5.64
CA ALA A 137 4.52 6.38 -7.02
C ALA A 137 4.33 7.51 -8.05
N PHE A 138 3.95 8.69 -7.58
CA PHE A 138 3.77 9.90 -8.38
C PHE A 138 4.99 10.84 -8.38
N GLY A 139 6.10 10.44 -7.78
CA GLY A 139 7.24 11.34 -7.56
C GLY A 139 6.95 12.38 -6.49
N THR A 140 6.28 11.98 -5.41
CA THR A 140 6.09 12.77 -4.19
C THR A 140 7.01 12.29 -3.10
N LEU A 141 7.37 13.15 -2.15
CA LEU A 141 7.98 12.74 -0.89
C LEU A 141 6.84 12.50 0.12
N ALA A 142 6.46 11.25 0.28
CA ALA A 142 5.29 10.86 1.07
C ALA A 142 5.65 9.83 2.14
N PHE A 143 5.27 10.09 3.39
CA PHE A 143 5.61 9.21 4.51
C PHE A 143 4.62 9.31 5.67
N GLY A 144 4.55 8.23 6.45
CA GLY A 144 3.74 8.16 7.65
C GLY A 144 4.32 8.95 8.82
N ILE A 145 3.45 9.51 9.65
CA ILE A 145 3.80 10.31 10.84
C ILE A 145 3.02 9.84 12.07
N GLY A 146 3.56 10.08 13.25
CA GLY A 146 2.90 9.78 14.52
C GLY A 146 1.81 10.79 14.88
N THR A 147 0.93 10.45 15.83
CA THR A 147 -0.21 11.30 16.24
C THR A 147 0.20 12.71 16.69
N SER A 148 1.31 12.84 17.43
CA SER A 148 1.83 14.16 17.82
C SER A 148 2.34 14.97 16.63
N GLU A 149 2.89 14.31 15.60
CA GLU A 149 3.29 14.97 14.36
C GLU A 149 2.06 15.36 13.52
N VAL A 150 0.97 14.57 13.55
CA VAL A 150 -0.33 14.94 12.94
C VAL A 150 -0.83 16.25 13.55
N GLU A 151 -0.83 16.37 14.88
CA GLU A 151 -1.19 17.62 15.58
C GLU A 151 -0.30 18.79 15.14
N HIS A 152 1.01 18.57 15.09
CA HIS A 152 1.98 19.59 14.69
C HIS A 152 1.71 20.10 13.26
N VAL A 153 1.46 19.19 12.31
CA VAL A 153 1.16 19.55 10.90
C VAL A 153 -0.20 20.26 10.81
N LEU A 154 -1.22 19.83 11.54
CA LEU A 154 -2.50 20.54 11.59
C LEU A 154 -2.32 21.98 12.09
N ALA A 155 -1.47 22.20 13.10
CA ALA A 155 -1.20 23.52 13.69
C ALA A 155 -0.36 24.43 12.79
N THR A 156 0.62 23.89 12.05
CA THR A 156 1.70 24.67 11.43
C THR A 156 1.84 24.50 9.93
N GLN A 157 1.34 23.43 9.37
CA GLN A 157 1.58 22.96 7.98
C GLN A 157 3.07 22.64 7.72
N CYS A 158 3.85 22.44 8.75
CA CYS A 158 5.26 22.10 8.68
C CYS A 158 5.56 20.89 9.57
N LEU A 159 6.75 20.30 9.36
CA LEU A 159 7.23 19.17 10.14
C LEU A 159 8.74 19.22 10.31
N VAL A 160 9.23 18.87 11.50
CA VAL A 160 10.65 18.76 11.79
C VAL A 160 11.11 17.35 11.41
N GLN A 161 12.03 17.23 10.46
CA GLN A 161 12.50 15.94 9.96
C GLN A 161 14.03 15.97 9.71
N SER A 162 14.68 14.85 9.98
CA SER A 162 16.07 14.64 9.58
C SER A 162 16.14 14.22 8.11
N ARG A 163 17.13 14.71 7.37
CA ARG A 163 17.37 14.31 5.99
C ARG A 163 17.74 12.83 5.94
N SER A 164 17.01 12.06 5.13
CA SER A 164 17.28 10.64 4.91
C SER A 164 18.43 10.43 3.94
N LYS A 165 19.08 9.27 4.03
CA LYS A 165 19.93 8.74 2.97
C LYS A 165 19.11 8.32 1.76
N THR A 166 19.76 8.09 0.63
CA THR A 166 19.14 7.71 -0.63
C THR A 166 19.47 6.26 -0.99
N LEU A 167 18.45 5.48 -1.31
CA LEU A 167 18.56 4.09 -1.76
C LEU A 167 18.03 3.99 -3.19
N HIS A 168 18.86 3.57 -4.14
CA HIS A 168 18.45 3.30 -5.51
C HIS A 168 18.14 1.82 -5.69
N ILE A 169 16.93 1.48 -6.09
CA ILE A 169 16.51 0.10 -6.36
C ILE A 169 16.20 -0.02 -7.84
N LEU A 170 17.06 -0.75 -8.56
CA LEU A 170 16.95 -0.97 -9.99
C LEU A 170 16.43 -2.37 -10.29
N VAL A 171 15.33 -2.47 -11.03
CA VAL A 171 14.82 -3.74 -11.54
C VAL A 171 14.92 -3.72 -13.06
N HIS A 172 15.92 -4.43 -13.55
CA HIS A 172 16.26 -4.49 -14.97
C HIS A 172 15.43 -5.55 -15.70
N GLY A 173 15.34 -5.40 -17.02
CA GLY A 173 14.77 -6.39 -17.92
C GLY A 173 13.25 -6.43 -17.94
N LYS A 174 12.70 -7.53 -18.42
CA LYS A 174 11.27 -7.70 -18.64
C LYS A 174 10.67 -8.67 -17.63
N ARG A 175 9.59 -8.26 -17.00
CA ARG A 175 8.82 -9.05 -16.07
C ARG A 175 8.27 -10.34 -16.73
N PRO A 176 8.45 -11.54 -16.12
CA PRO A 176 7.86 -12.77 -16.63
C PRO A 176 6.33 -12.74 -16.57
N LYS A 177 5.70 -13.56 -17.42
CA LYS A 177 4.24 -13.76 -17.38
C LYS A 177 3.79 -14.26 -16.01
N GLY A 178 2.71 -13.69 -15.47
CA GLY A 178 2.15 -14.05 -14.15
C GLY A 178 2.89 -13.46 -12.94
N VAL A 179 3.96 -12.69 -13.18
CA VAL A 179 4.64 -11.91 -12.12
C VAL A 179 4.07 -10.49 -12.11
N THR A 180 3.69 -10.00 -10.97
CA THR A 180 3.07 -8.67 -10.76
C THR A 180 4.01 -7.71 -10.02
N ALA A 181 3.59 -6.47 -9.86
CA ALA A 181 4.29 -5.48 -9.03
C ALA A 181 4.43 -5.95 -7.57
N LYS A 182 3.44 -6.71 -7.05
CA LYS A 182 3.50 -7.30 -5.71
C LYS A 182 4.64 -8.32 -5.58
N ASP A 183 4.84 -9.13 -6.60
CA ASP A 183 5.93 -10.12 -6.60
C ASP A 183 7.28 -9.42 -6.67
N ILE A 184 7.39 -8.33 -7.43
CA ILE A 184 8.61 -7.50 -7.51
C ILE A 184 8.98 -6.96 -6.13
N ILE A 185 8.04 -6.29 -5.45
CA ILE A 185 8.36 -5.69 -4.14
C ILE A 185 8.61 -6.74 -3.06
N LEU A 186 7.91 -7.86 -3.08
CA LEU A 186 8.19 -8.98 -2.18
C LEU A 186 9.58 -9.58 -2.43
N ALA A 187 9.99 -9.74 -3.68
CA ALA A 187 11.35 -10.20 -4.02
C ALA A 187 12.43 -9.20 -3.57
N ILE A 188 12.17 -7.89 -3.71
CA ILE A 188 13.06 -6.83 -3.19
C ILE A 188 13.21 -6.96 -1.68
N ILE A 189 12.09 -7.05 -0.93
CA ILE A 189 12.11 -7.18 0.52
C ILE A 189 12.79 -8.50 0.96
N GLY A 190 12.52 -9.60 0.25
CA GLY A 190 13.20 -10.87 0.48
C GLY A 190 14.72 -10.80 0.31
N LYS A 191 15.20 -9.99 -0.65
CA LYS A 191 16.63 -9.80 -0.90
C LYS A 191 17.28 -8.85 0.10
N THR A 192 16.61 -7.75 0.47
CA THR A 192 17.18 -6.69 1.32
C THR A 192 16.90 -6.88 2.80
N GLY A 193 15.91 -7.70 3.13
CA GLY A 193 15.38 -7.83 4.50
C GLY A 193 14.44 -6.70 4.90
N ILE A 194 13.75 -6.88 6.01
CA ILE A 194 12.77 -5.91 6.57
C ILE A 194 13.42 -4.62 7.12
N ALA A 195 14.73 -4.58 7.25
CA ALA A 195 15.49 -3.42 7.72
C ALA A 195 16.45 -2.85 6.67
N GLY A 196 16.47 -3.39 5.46
CA GLY A 196 17.43 -3.01 4.42
C GLY A 196 17.35 -1.56 3.97
N GLY A 197 16.18 -0.94 4.09
CA GLY A 197 15.93 0.47 3.77
C GLY A 197 16.00 1.43 4.96
N THR A 198 16.35 0.96 6.17
CA THR A 198 16.33 1.80 7.38
C THR A 198 17.17 3.06 7.22
N GLY A 199 16.57 4.22 7.50
CA GLY A 199 17.22 5.54 7.37
C GLY A 199 17.30 6.07 5.93
N HIS A 200 16.70 5.39 4.96
CA HIS A 200 16.71 5.78 3.54
C HIS A 200 15.32 6.15 3.02
N VAL A 201 15.34 6.95 1.96
CA VAL A 201 14.25 7.08 0.99
C VAL A 201 14.66 6.27 -0.24
N ALA A 202 13.81 5.33 -0.66
CA ALA A 202 14.06 4.47 -1.82
C ALA A 202 13.52 5.12 -3.11
N GLU A 203 14.35 5.17 -4.16
CA GLU A 203 13.92 5.53 -5.51
C GLU A 203 13.99 4.29 -6.38
N TYR A 204 12.84 3.92 -6.98
CA TYR A 204 12.72 2.75 -7.84
C TYR A 204 12.91 3.12 -9.30
N GLY A 205 13.72 2.35 -10.00
CA GLY A 205 14.04 2.53 -11.42
C GLY A 205 14.26 1.20 -12.15
N GLY A 206 14.74 1.30 -13.38
CA GLY A 206 14.94 0.16 -14.28
C GLY A 206 13.74 -0.08 -15.18
N ASP A 207 13.92 -0.96 -16.19
CA ASP A 207 12.92 -1.17 -17.25
C ASP A 207 11.63 -1.78 -16.73
N ALA A 208 11.75 -2.74 -15.79
CA ALA A 208 10.60 -3.40 -15.20
C ALA A 208 9.72 -2.44 -14.38
N ILE A 209 10.31 -1.46 -13.68
CA ILE A 209 9.57 -0.45 -12.91
C ILE A 209 8.90 0.56 -13.85
N ARG A 210 9.60 1.03 -14.88
CA ARG A 210 9.04 1.97 -15.85
C ARG A 210 7.85 1.38 -16.62
N ALA A 211 7.89 0.07 -16.88
CA ALA A 211 6.83 -0.64 -17.57
C ALA A 211 5.59 -0.92 -16.71
N LEU A 212 5.61 -0.64 -15.40
CA LEU A 212 4.44 -0.79 -14.54
C LEU A 212 3.40 0.28 -14.82
N SER A 213 2.12 -0.11 -14.72
CA SER A 213 1.01 0.83 -14.61
C SER A 213 1.13 1.67 -13.33
N MET A 214 0.34 2.74 -13.18
CA MET A 214 0.33 3.50 -11.93
C MET A 214 -0.12 2.65 -10.74
N ASP A 215 -1.06 1.71 -10.95
CA ASP A 215 -1.50 0.78 -9.92
C ASP A 215 -0.35 -0.12 -9.45
N GLY A 216 0.47 -0.61 -10.36
CA GLY A 216 1.68 -1.38 -10.05
C GLY A 216 2.74 -0.54 -9.31
N ARG A 217 3.00 0.70 -9.74
CA ARG A 217 3.94 1.61 -9.05
C ARG A 217 3.47 1.94 -7.62
N MET A 218 2.16 2.14 -7.43
CA MET A 218 1.57 2.34 -6.11
C MET A 218 1.76 1.11 -5.21
N THR A 219 1.64 -0.10 -5.75
CA THR A 219 1.92 -1.34 -5.01
C THR A 219 3.38 -1.42 -4.54
N VAL A 220 4.34 -1.10 -5.42
CA VAL A 220 5.77 -1.08 -5.06
C VAL A 220 6.05 -0.04 -3.97
N CYS A 221 5.59 1.20 -4.15
CA CYS A 221 5.79 2.27 -3.18
C CYS A 221 5.05 2.01 -1.85
N ASN A 222 3.86 1.40 -1.88
CA ASN A 222 3.09 1.03 -0.71
C ASN A 222 3.92 0.14 0.24
N MET A 223 4.53 -0.92 -0.28
CA MET A 223 5.28 -1.89 0.51
C MET A 223 6.75 -1.51 0.78
N THR A 224 7.19 -0.35 0.36
CA THR A 224 8.55 0.15 0.67
C THR A 224 8.81 0.20 2.18
N ILE A 225 7.79 0.54 2.95
CA ILE A 225 7.83 0.59 4.42
C ILE A 225 8.14 -0.77 5.04
N GLU A 226 7.74 -1.87 4.38
CA GLU A 226 7.98 -3.23 4.84
C GLU A 226 9.45 -3.66 4.67
N GLY A 227 10.19 -2.97 3.81
CA GLY A 227 11.65 -3.06 3.70
C GLY A 227 12.40 -2.10 4.63
N GLY A 228 11.69 -1.38 5.51
CA GLY A 228 12.27 -0.47 6.51
C GLY A 228 12.59 0.93 6.01
N ALA A 229 12.38 1.26 4.73
CA ALA A 229 12.63 2.60 4.21
C ALA A 229 11.57 3.61 4.66
N ARG A 230 11.96 4.89 4.76
CA ARG A 230 11.06 5.98 5.18
C ARG A 230 9.97 6.28 4.15
N ALA A 231 10.31 6.20 2.87
CA ALA A 231 9.44 6.44 1.73
C ALA A 231 9.96 5.69 0.51
N GLY A 232 9.07 5.38 -0.44
CA GLY A 232 9.41 4.88 -1.76
C GLY A 232 8.95 5.84 -2.84
N MET A 233 9.75 6.04 -3.88
CA MET A 233 9.47 7.00 -4.93
C MET A 233 9.70 6.38 -6.31
N VAL A 234 8.88 6.77 -7.28
CA VAL A 234 9.11 6.54 -8.71
C VAL A 234 9.10 7.90 -9.40
N ALA A 235 10.10 8.18 -10.21
CA ALA A 235 10.16 9.43 -10.96
C ALA A 235 8.92 9.56 -11.88
N PRO A 236 8.22 10.72 -11.89
CA PRO A 236 7.04 10.90 -12.72
C PRO A 236 7.41 10.92 -14.20
N ASP A 237 6.59 10.29 -15.02
CA ASP A 237 6.72 10.17 -16.46
C ASP A 237 5.35 10.26 -17.14
N GLU A 238 5.29 9.96 -18.43
CA GLU A 238 4.09 10.03 -19.26
C GLU A 238 2.95 9.17 -18.69
N THR A 239 3.25 8.01 -18.08
CA THR A 239 2.27 7.15 -17.40
C THR A 239 1.64 7.88 -16.22
N THR A 240 2.46 8.60 -15.43
CA THR A 240 2.00 9.41 -14.30
C THR A 240 1.14 10.60 -14.78
N PHE A 241 1.56 11.27 -15.85
CA PHE A 241 0.84 12.44 -16.37
C PHE A 241 -0.52 12.04 -16.95
N ALA A 242 -0.57 10.97 -17.74
CA ALA A 242 -1.82 10.42 -18.28
C ALA A 242 -2.79 9.97 -17.16
N TYR A 243 -2.28 9.37 -16.09
CA TYR A 243 -3.11 8.99 -14.95
C TYR A 243 -3.74 10.20 -14.24
N LEU A 244 -3.03 11.31 -14.14
CA LEU A 244 -3.47 12.53 -13.44
C LEU A 244 -4.41 13.40 -14.27
N GLU A 245 -4.34 13.34 -15.58
CA GLU A 245 -5.12 14.21 -16.46
C GLU A 245 -6.63 14.09 -16.20
N GLY A 246 -7.30 15.23 -16.04
CA GLY A 246 -8.74 15.30 -15.85
C GLY A 246 -9.26 14.97 -14.44
N ARG A 247 -8.39 14.56 -13.49
CA ARG A 247 -8.81 14.27 -12.13
C ARG A 247 -9.24 15.53 -11.37
N PRO A 248 -10.15 15.39 -10.35
CA PRO A 248 -10.83 16.52 -9.73
C PRO A 248 -9.92 17.61 -9.15
N PHE A 249 -8.79 17.22 -8.52
CA PHE A 249 -7.88 18.15 -7.85
C PHE A 249 -6.64 18.48 -8.68
N VAL A 250 -6.58 18.04 -9.94
CA VAL A 250 -5.46 18.33 -10.85
C VAL A 250 -5.80 19.57 -11.67
N PRO A 251 -4.81 20.46 -11.96
CA PRO A 251 -5.00 21.58 -12.88
C PRO A 251 -5.54 21.13 -14.24
N ARG A 252 -6.24 22.01 -14.95
CA ARG A 252 -6.84 21.69 -16.26
C ARG A 252 -6.30 22.58 -17.37
N GLY A 253 -6.37 22.08 -18.61
CA GLY A 253 -6.01 22.82 -19.81
C GLY A 253 -4.56 23.30 -19.76
N LYS A 254 -4.32 24.59 -20.03
CA LYS A 254 -2.98 25.19 -20.05
C LYS A 254 -2.24 25.02 -18.71
N ALA A 255 -2.93 25.17 -17.58
CA ALA A 255 -2.32 24.99 -16.26
C ALA A 255 -1.86 23.54 -16.01
N PHE A 256 -2.52 22.54 -16.60
CA PHE A 256 -2.05 21.15 -16.57
C PHE A 256 -0.77 20.99 -17.39
N GLN A 257 -0.70 21.55 -18.59
CA GLN A 257 0.50 21.50 -19.42
C GLN A 257 1.70 22.15 -18.73
N GLU A 258 1.50 23.31 -18.11
CA GLU A 258 2.54 23.98 -17.32
C GLU A 258 2.96 23.15 -16.08
N ALA A 259 2.03 22.42 -15.46
CA ALA A 259 2.34 21.50 -14.37
C ALA A 259 3.20 20.32 -14.87
N VAL A 260 2.84 19.71 -16.00
CA VAL A 260 3.60 18.62 -16.63
C VAL A 260 5.03 19.05 -16.93
N GLU A 261 5.25 20.25 -17.48
CA GLU A 261 6.62 20.75 -17.73
C GLU A 261 7.44 20.92 -16.45
N ARG A 262 6.82 21.32 -15.35
CA ARG A 262 7.49 21.33 -14.03
C ARG A 262 7.74 19.93 -13.51
N TRP A 263 6.80 18.98 -13.65
CA TRP A 263 6.93 17.62 -13.18
C TRP A 263 8.03 16.83 -13.90
N LYS A 264 8.25 17.07 -15.19
CA LYS A 264 9.36 16.49 -15.97
C LYS A 264 10.74 16.82 -15.39
N GLN A 265 10.89 17.96 -14.70
CA GLN A 265 12.15 18.38 -14.08
C GLN A 265 12.49 17.61 -12.78
N LEU A 266 11.55 16.83 -12.27
CA LEU A 266 11.74 16.10 -11.02
C LEU A 266 12.59 14.84 -11.17
N ARG A 267 12.72 14.28 -12.38
CA ARG A 267 13.58 13.13 -12.64
C ARG A 267 14.98 13.35 -12.03
N THR A 268 15.53 12.29 -11.44
CA THR A 268 16.91 12.26 -10.96
C THR A 268 17.88 12.68 -12.06
N ASP A 269 18.79 13.58 -11.77
CA ASP A 269 19.76 14.11 -12.74
C ASP A 269 20.77 13.04 -13.14
N ASP A 270 21.24 13.09 -14.38
CA ASP A 270 22.33 12.22 -14.82
C ASP A 270 23.59 12.50 -13.99
N GLY A 271 24.18 11.44 -13.43
CA GLY A 271 25.34 11.54 -12.55
C GLY A 271 25.02 11.86 -11.08
N ALA A 272 23.76 11.95 -10.67
CA ALA A 272 23.39 12.01 -9.27
C ALA A 272 23.86 10.74 -8.53
N LYS A 273 24.32 10.92 -7.28
CA LYS A 273 24.84 9.83 -6.46
C LYS A 273 23.81 9.39 -5.43
N PHE A 274 23.65 8.09 -5.28
CA PHE A 274 22.90 7.46 -4.21
C PHE A 274 23.86 6.91 -3.14
N ASP A 275 23.40 6.88 -1.88
CA ASP A 275 24.20 6.32 -0.78
C ASP A 275 24.31 4.79 -0.89
N THR A 276 23.26 4.14 -1.38
CA THR A 276 23.17 2.69 -1.58
C THR A 276 22.45 2.36 -2.88
N THR A 277 22.86 1.30 -3.57
CA THR A 277 22.18 0.78 -4.77
C THR A 277 21.93 -0.72 -4.63
N VAL A 278 20.75 -1.16 -5.01
CA VAL A 278 20.34 -2.57 -5.07
C VAL A 278 19.80 -2.86 -6.48
N GLU A 279 20.26 -3.94 -7.08
CA GLU A 279 19.86 -4.33 -8.43
C GLU A 279 19.23 -5.72 -8.45
N LEU A 280 18.18 -5.90 -9.26
CA LEU A 280 17.51 -7.17 -9.53
C LEU A 280 17.30 -7.34 -11.03
N GLN A 281 17.21 -8.60 -11.46
CA GLN A 281 16.79 -8.97 -12.83
C GLN A 281 15.35 -9.47 -12.76
N ALA A 282 14.45 -8.80 -13.45
CA ALA A 282 13.02 -9.11 -13.43
C ALA A 282 12.71 -10.55 -13.90
N GLU A 283 13.50 -11.05 -14.86
CA GLU A 283 13.37 -12.42 -15.42
C GLU A 283 13.60 -13.50 -14.36
N GLN A 284 14.31 -13.20 -13.29
CA GLN A 284 14.59 -14.14 -12.19
C GLN A 284 13.50 -14.14 -11.11
N ILE A 285 12.56 -13.20 -11.18
CA ILE A 285 11.48 -13.11 -10.20
C ILE A 285 10.37 -14.08 -10.62
N ALA A 286 10.01 -14.98 -9.70
CA ALA A 286 8.84 -15.84 -9.81
C ALA A 286 7.68 -15.27 -8.97
N PRO A 287 6.43 -15.74 -9.11
CA PRO A 287 5.36 -15.41 -8.17
C PRO A 287 5.76 -15.72 -6.74
N GLN A 288 5.54 -14.78 -5.82
CA GLN A 288 6.04 -14.81 -4.45
C GLN A 288 4.94 -15.18 -3.45
N VAL A 289 5.33 -15.88 -2.39
CA VAL A 289 4.48 -16.23 -1.24
C VAL A 289 5.26 -16.02 0.04
N THR A 290 4.73 -15.28 1.01
CA THR A 290 5.34 -15.25 2.34
C THR A 290 5.03 -16.54 3.09
N TRP A 291 6.04 -17.16 3.70
CA TRP A 291 5.91 -18.40 4.46
C TRP A 291 5.92 -18.20 5.98
N GLY A 292 6.33 -17.02 6.45
CA GLY A 292 6.49 -16.71 7.86
C GLY A 292 5.65 -15.51 8.32
N THR A 293 6.10 -14.84 9.36
CA THR A 293 5.36 -13.81 10.12
C THR A 293 5.81 -12.38 9.81
N ASN A 294 6.57 -12.17 8.75
CA ASN A 294 6.89 -10.85 8.21
C ASN A 294 7.11 -10.91 6.68
N PRO A 295 7.05 -9.78 5.96
CA PRO A 295 7.20 -9.76 4.50
C PRO A 295 8.56 -10.18 3.97
N GLY A 296 9.62 -10.14 4.80
CA GLY A 296 10.96 -10.64 4.44
C GLY A 296 11.05 -12.18 4.45
N MET A 297 10.15 -12.85 5.16
CA MET A 297 10.03 -14.31 5.15
C MET A 297 9.21 -14.77 3.92
N VAL A 298 9.79 -14.60 2.74
CA VAL A 298 9.16 -14.79 1.43
C VAL A 298 10.00 -15.73 0.56
N THR A 299 9.34 -16.47 -0.32
CA THR A 299 9.98 -17.33 -1.31
C THR A 299 9.12 -17.47 -2.57
N SER A 300 9.70 -18.07 -3.63
CA SER A 300 8.97 -18.43 -4.83
C SER A 300 7.87 -19.45 -4.54
N VAL A 301 6.75 -19.35 -5.24
CA VAL A 301 5.66 -20.36 -5.18
C VAL A 301 6.12 -21.78 -5.52
N THR A 302 7.18 -21.92 -6.33
CA THR A 302 7.76 -23.22 -6.72
C THR A 302 8.81 -23.75 -5.74
N ALA A 303 9.12 -22.98 -4.69
CA ALA A 303 10.11 -23.36 -3.68
C ALA A 303 9.47 -24.17 -2.55
N ARG A 304 10.26 -24.41 -1.53
CA ARG A 304 9.86 -25.06 -0.28
C ARG A 304 9.99 -24.12 0.90
N VAL A 305 9.24 -24.39 1.93
CA VAL A 305 9.39 -23.74 3.24
C VAL A 305 10.82 -23.95 3.72
N PRO A 306 11.59 -22.89 4.05
CA PRO A 306 12.98 -23.02 4.47
C PRO A 306 13.16 -23.85 5.75
N ASP A 307 14.31 -24.49 5.87
CA ASP A 307 14.72 -25.13 7.11
C ASP A 307 15.48 -24.10 7.99
N PRO A 308 15.20 -24.00 9.30
CA PRO A 308 15.96 -23.13 10.20
C PRO A 308 17.48 -23.32 10.09
N HIS A 309 17.94 -24.54 9.84
CA HIS A 309 19.37 -24.89 9.68
C HIS A 309 20.01 -24.36 8.40
N ASP A 310 19.22 -23.89 7.42
CA ASP A 310 19.74 -23.23 6.21
C ASP A 310 20.33 -21.84 6.49
N PHE A 311 19.96 -21.24 7.65
CA PHE A 311 20.43 -19.91 8.06
C PHE A 311 21.71 -20.01 8.89
N LYS A 312 22.66 -19.12 8.62
CA LYS A 312 23.95 -19.09 9.35
C LYS A 312 23.84 -18.37 10.69
N ASP A 313 23.01 -17.33 10.79
CA ASP A 313 22.80 -16.55 12.00
C ASP A 313 21.86 -17.30 12.96
N PRO A 314 22.27 -17.57 14.21
CA PRO A 314 21.41 -18.20 15.21
C PRO A 314 20.11 -17.45 15.51
N ASN A 315 20.10 -16.12 15.34
CA ASN A 315 18.88 -15.32 15.50
C ASN A 315 17.90 -15.59 14.36
N ASP A 316 18.38 -15.72 13.13
CA ASP A 316 17.55 -16.05 11.97
C ASP A 316 17.01 -17.49 12.08
N GLN A 317 17.83 -18.45 12.58
CA GLN A 317 17.37 -19.80 12.86
C GLN A 317 16.19 -19.78 13.84
N LYS A 318 16.37 -19.12 14.99
CA LYS A 318 15.35 -18.99 16.03
C LYS A 318 14.09 -18.26 15.56
N ALA A 319 14.27 -17.19 14.79
CA ALA A 319 13.16 -16.45 14.18
C ALA A 319 12.36 -17.35 13.21
N THR A 320 13.06 -18.15 12.39
CA THR A 320 12.46 -19.11 11.47
C THR A 320 11.70 -20.21 12.23
N GLU A 321 12.28 -20.82 13.28
CA GLU A 321 11.60 -21.80 14.13
C GLU A 321 10.30 -21.23 14.71
N SER A 322 10.36 -20.03 15.26
CA SER A 322 9.19 -19.34 15.84
C SER A 322 8.10 -19.09 14.80
N ALA A 323 8.48 -18.58 13.62
CA ALA A 323 7.57 -18.33 12.52
C ALA A 323 6.91 -19.62 12.00
N LEU A 324 7.68 -20.69 11.81
CA LEU A 324 7.14 -21.97 11.38
C LEU A 324 6.17 -22.57 12.39
N LYS A 325 6.48 -22.45 13.68
CA LYS A 325 5.58 -22.88 14.76
C LYS A 325 4.26 -22.13 14.72
N TYR A 326 4.31 -20.79 14.61
CA TYR A 326 3.11 -19.95 14.52
C TYR A 326 2.30 -20.26 13.25
N MET A 327 2.96 -20.31 12.10
CA MET A 327 2.34 -20.59 10.82
C MET A 327 1.88 -22.06 10.68
N GLY A 328 2.26 -22.95 11.60
CA GLY A 328 1.94 -24.37 11.54
C GLY A 328 2.49 -25.04 10.28
N LEU A 329 3.71 -24.69 9.89
CA LEU A 329 4.41 -25.23 8.72
C LEU A 329 5.58 -26.11 9.16
N LYS A 330 5.93 -27.07 8.31
CA LYS A 330 7.12 -27.91 8.48
C LYS A 330 8.19 -27.50 7.48
N PRO A 331 9.47 -27.48 7.87
CA PRO A 331 10.58 -27.31 6.95
C PRO A 331 10.47 -28.25 5.76
N GLY A 332 10.86 -27.79 4.57
CA GLY A 332 10.84 -28.59 3.35
C GLY A 332 9.46 -28.80 2.71
N THR A 333 8.36 -28.34 3.35
CA THR A 333 7.03 -28.43 2.72
C THR A 333 7.00 -27.61 1.42
N PRO A 334 6.61 -28.18 0.27
CA PRO A 334 6.42 -27.39 -0.95
C PRO A 334 5.38 -26.31 -0.73
N ILE A 335 5.65 -25.08 -1.20
CA ILE A 335 4.69 -23.97 -1.04
C ILE A 335 3.34 -24.32 -1.67
N VAL A 336 3.35 -24.98 -2.82
CA VAL A 336 2.13 -25.42 -3.54
C VAL A 336 1.28 -26.44 -2.77
N ASP A 337 1.84 -27.12 -1.78
CA ASP A 337 1.11 -28.12 -0.97
C ASP A 337 0.42 -27.47 0.27
N ILE A 338 0.62 -26.16 0.49
CA ILE A 338 0.05 -25.46 1.64
C ILE A 338 -1.43 -25.13 1.34
N PRO A 339 -2.39 -25.70 2.09
CA PRO A 339 -3.80 -25.43 1.91
C PRO A 339 -4.15 -24.01 2.37
N VAL A 340 -5.20 -23.45 1.79
CA VAL A 340 -5.75 -22.13 2.13
C VAL A 340 -7.19 -22.29 2.61
N ASP A 341 -7.55 -21.60 3.72
CA ASP A 341 -8.90 -21.61 4.29
C ASP A 341 -9.72 -20.42 3.80
N ARG A 342 -9.07 -19.26 3.61
CA ARG A 342 -9.72 -18.00 3.20
C ARG A 342 -8.88 -17.24 2.20
N VAL A 343 -9.54 -16.40 1.41
CA VAL A 343 -8.88 -15.53 0.44
C VAL A 343 -9.35 -14.09 0.64
N PHE A 344 -8.39 -13.16 0.60
CA PHE A 344 -8.65 -11.73 0.70
C PHE A 344 -7.96 -10.99 -0.44
N ILE A 345 -8.75 -10.36 -1.32
CA ILE A 345 -8.27 -9.42 -2.34
C ILE A 345 -8.80 -8.04 -1.97
N GLY A 346 -7.91 -7.17 -1.52
CA GLY A 346 -8.25 -5.88 -0.93
C GLY A 346 -7.01 -5.11 -0.49
N SER A 347 -7.17 -4.17 0.43
CA SER A 347 -6.09 -3.33 1.00
C SER A 347 -5.66 -2.17 0.09
N CYS A 348 -5.03 -1.15 0.69
CA CYS A 348 -4.39 -0.07 -0.08
C CYS A 348 -3.28 -0.57 -1.02
N THR A 349 -2.79 -1.78 -0.82
CA THR A 349 -1.77 -2.39 -1.67
C THR A 349 -2.35 -2.85 -3.00
N ASN A 350 -3.43 -3.68 -2.97
CA ASN A 350 -3.98 -4.35 -4.14
C ASN A 350 -5.52 -4.44 -4.11
N SER A 351 -6.16 -3.33 -4.35
CA SER A 351 -7.62 -3.22 -4.48
C SER A 351 -8.03 -2.21 -5.55
N ARG A 352 -7.10 -1.90 -6.45
CA ARG A 352 -7.30 -0.99 -7.57
C ARG A 352 -7.91 -1.73 -8.75
N LEU A 353 -8.29 -0.98 -9.77
CA LEU A 353 -9.07 -1.53 -10.88
C LEU A 353 -8.28 -2.59 -11.68
N ASP A 354 -6.99 -2.38 -11.91
CA ASP A 354 -6.14 -3.35 -12.61
C ASP A 354 -5.98 -4.65 -11.81
N ASP A 355 -5.84 -4.57 -10.49
CA ASP A 355 -5.82 -5.73 -9.58
C ASP A 355 -7.11 -6.57 -9.72
N LEU A 356 -8.26 -5.88 -9.72
CA LEU A 356 -9.57 -6.52 -9.81
C LEU A 356 -9.80 -7.14 -11.20
N ARG A 357 -9.40 -6.45 -12.28
CA ARG A 357 -9.50 -6.97 -13.65
C ARG A 357 -8.65 -8.24 -13.83
N ALA A 358 -7.40 -8.22 -13.36
CA ALA A 358 -6.51 -9.36 -13.45
C ALA A 358 -7.04 -10.57 -12.68
N ALA A 359 -7.53 -10.37 -11.45
CA ALA A 359 -8.12 -11.43 -10.64
C ALA A 359 -9.42 -11.96 -11.26
N ALA A 360 -10.31 -11.08 -11.75
CA ALA A 360 -11.57 -11.47 -12.40
C ALA A 360 -11.34 -12.28 -13.67
N HIS A 361 -10.37 -11.89 -14.50
CA HIS A 361 -10.00 -12.65 -15.69
C HIS A 361 -9.60 -14.10 -15.36
N LEU A 362 -8.81 -14.27 -14.29
CA LEU A 362 -8.35 -15.60 -13.86
C LEU A 362 -9.50 -16.48 -13.37
N VAL A 363 -10.47 -15.93 -12.63
CA VAL A 363 -11.57 -16.72 -12.04
C VAL A 363 -12.78 -16.88 -12.94
N ALA A 364 -12.85 -16.17 -14.07
CA ALA A 364 -13.98 -16.25 -15.01
C ALA A 364 -14.28 -17.70 -15.42
N GLY A 365 -15.55 -18.12 -15.26
CA GLY A 365 -16.02 -19.46 -15.57
C GLY A 365 -15.49 -20.56 -14.63
N LYS A 366 -14.85 -20.21 -13.52
CA LYS A 366 -14.36 -21.16 -12.50
C LYS A 366 -15.09 -20.92 -11.17
N HIS A 367 -14.92 -21.82 -10.22
CA HIS A 367 -15.53 -21.72 -8.89
C HIS A 367 -14.48 -21.87 -7.79
N VAL A 368 -14.70 -21.16 -6.70
CA VAL A 368 -13.93 -21.27 -5.47
C VAL A 368 -13.95 -22.71 -4.95
N ALA A 369 -12.81 -23.23 -4.55
CA ALA A 369 -12.65 -24.62 -4.08
C ALA A 369 -13.47 -24.87 -2.80
N LYS A 370 -13.95 -26.10 -2.63
CA LYS A 370 -14.87 -26.49 -1.53
C LYS A 370 -14.27 -26.31 -0.12
N ASN A 371 -12.95 -26.34 0.01
CA ASN A 371 -12.26 -26.13 1.28
C ASN A 371 -12.10 -24.63 1.64
N ILE A 372 -12.29 -23.72 0.70
CA ILE A 372 -12.25 -22.29 0.97
C ILE A 372 -13.55 -21.90 1.71
N LYS A 373 -13.40 -21.49 2.94
CA LYS A 373 -14.53 -21.09 3.81
C LYS A 373 -15.06 -19.71 3.48
N GLN A 374 -14.20 -18.81 2.98
CA GLN A 374 -14.58 -17.46 2.57
C GLN A 374 -13.57 -16.89 1.58
N ALA A 375 -14.06 -16.23 0.54
CA ALA A 375 -13.23 -15.49 -0.40
C ALA A 375 -13.81 -14.07 -0.55
N LEU A 376 -13.04 -13.04 -0.14
CA LEU A 376 -13.46 -11.64 -0.11
C LEU A 376 -12.81 -10.84 -1.23
N ILE A 377 -13.63 -10.05 -1.92
CA ILE A 377 -13.17 -8.97 -2.80
C ILE A 377 -13.62 -7.64 -2.19
N VAL A 378 -12.66 -6.79 -1.84
CA VAL A 378 -12.91 -5.49 -1.22
C VAL A 378 -12.29 -4.39 -2.08
N PRO A 379 -13.06 -3.69 -2.92
CA PRO A 379 -12.56 -2.56 -3.71
C PRO A 379 -11.97 -1.46 -2.83
N GLY A 380 -10.94 -0.75 -3.31
CA GLY A 380 -10.23 0.25 -2.52
C GLY A 380 -10.99 1.55 -2.33
N SER A 381 -11.96 1.86 -3.20
CA SER A 381 -12.83 3.03 -3.12
C SER A 381 -14.20 2.76 -3.72
N ARG A 382 -15.16 3.62 -3.40
CA ARG A 382 -16.49 3.58 -4.05
C ARG A 382 -16.41 3.91 -5.53
N GLY A 383 -15.43 4.72 -5.94
CA GLY A 383 -15.15 5.00 -7.34
C GLY A 383 -14.71 3.74 -8.09
N ILE A 384 -13.72 3.03 -7.55
CA ILE A 384 -13.24 1.74 -8.09
C ILE A 384 -14.38 0.72 -8.11
N LYS A 385 -15.13 0.59 -7.00
CA LYS A 385 -16.30 -0.31 -6.92
C LYS A 385 -17.29 -0.04 -8.05
N SER A 386 -17.70 1.22 -8.20
CA SER A 386 -18.65 1.63 -9.23
C SER A 386 -18.14 1.34 -10.64
N GLN A 387 -16.85 1.55 -10.90
CA GLN A 387 -16.26 1.26 -12.20
C GLN A 387 -16.18 -0.26 -12.47
N ALA A 388 -15.74 -1.03 -11.47
CA ALA A 388 -15.71 -2.49 -11.56
C ALA A 388 -17.09 -3.10 -11.80
N GLU A 389 -18.13 -2.58 -11.16
CA GLU A 389 -19.53 -2.99 -11.37
C GLU A 389 -20.04 -2.64 -12.78
N LYS A 390 -19.67 -1.48 -13.33
CA LYS A 390 -19.98 -1.12 -14.73
C LYS A 390 -19.31 -2.05 -15.73
N GLU A 391 -18.13 -2.56 -15.42
CA GLU A 391 -17.39 -3.53 -16.22
C GLU A 391 -17.90 -4.97 -15.99
N GLY A 392 -18.80 -5.20 -15.01
CA GLY A 392 -19.37 -6.51 -14.70
C GLY A 392 -18.45 -7.41 -13.88
N LEU A 393 -17.35 -6.89 -13.32
CA LEU A 393 -16.39 -7.67 -12.54
C LEU A 393 -17.01 -8.26 -11.27
N ASP A 394 -17.95 -7.55 -10.64
CA ASP A 394 -18.71 -8.03 -9.48
C ASP A 394 -19.49 -9.30 -9.79
N LYS A 395 -20.07 -9.40 -10.98
CA LYS A 395 -20.82 -10.60 -11.44
C LYS A 395 -19.87 -11.78 -11.60
N VAL A 396 -18.71 -11.56 -12.26
CA VAL A 396 -17.69 -12.61 -12.43
C VAL A 396 -17.24 -13.15 -11.07
N PHE A 397 -16.95 -12.27 -10.10
CA PHE A 397 -16.54 -12.70 -8.76
C PHE A 397 -17.67 -13.44 -8.02
N ARG A 398 -18.91 -12.94 -8.05
CA ARG A 398 -20.05 -13.60 -7.40
C ARG A 398 -20.35 -14.96 -8.01
N GLU A 399 -20.31 -15.08 -9.33
CA GLU A 399 -20.48 -16.36 -10.06
C GLU A 399 -19.38 -17.36 -9.71
N ALA A 400 -18.16 -16.88 -9.49
CA ALA A 400 -17.06 -17.71 -9.01
C ALA A 400 -17.16 -18.10 -7.52
N GLY A 401 -18.06 -17.48 -6.75
CA GLY A 401 -18.26 -17.77 -5.32
C GLY A 401 -17.53 -16.84 -4.36
N PHE A 402 -17.05 -15.68 -4.84
CA PHE A 402 -16.49 -14.63 -3.97
C PHE A 402 -17.61 -13.73 -3.40
N GLU A 403 -17.37 -13.21 -2.21
CA GLU A 403 -18.17 -12.15 -1.61
C GLU A 403 -17.68 -10.77 -2.09
N TRP A 404 -18.53 -10.05 -2.79
CA TRP A 404 -18.27 -8.68 -3.24
C TRP A 404 -18.68 -7.68 -2.16
N ARG A 405 -17.73 -6.93 -1.64
CA ARG A 405 -17.89 -6.07 -0.47
C ARG A 405 -17.90 -4.58 -0.82
N ASP A 406 -18.22 -3.74 0.17
CA ASP A 406 -18.03 -2.31 0.09
C ASP A 406 -16.60 -1.90 0.39
N ALA A 407 -16.20 -0.68 -0.08
CA ALA A 407 -14.83 -0.20 -0.03
C ALA A 407 -14.36 0.11 1.40
N GLY A 408 -13.16 -0.34 1.79
CA GLY A 408 -12.55 -0.09 3.10
C GLY A 408 -11.31 -0.95 3.31
N CYS A 409 -10.66 -0.80 4.47
CA CYS A 409 -9.47 -1.57 4.82
C CYS A 409 -9.78 -3.05 5.12
N SER A 410 -10.98 -3.36 5.64
CA SER A 410 -11.44 -4.75 5.84
C SER A 410 -10.43 -5.62 6.61
N MET A 411 -10.25 -6.85 6.15
CA MET A 411 -9.34 -7.84 6.74
C MET A 411 -7.86 -7.41 6.70
N CYS A 412 -7.48 -6.37 5.97
CA CYS A 412 -6.08 -5.90 5.96
C CYS A 412 -5.54 -5.56 7.36
N ILE A 413 -6.40 -5.00 8.20
CA ILE A 413 -6.04 -4.63 9.58
C ILE A 413 -6.95 -5.29 10.63
N GLY A 414 -8.14 -5.78 10.21
CA GLY A 414 -9.08 -6.44 11.12
C GLY A 414 -9.66 -5.50 12.19
N MET A 415 -9.85 -4.22 11.87
CA MET A 415 -10.49 -3.23 12.75
C MET A 415 -12.02 -3.15 12.57
N ASN A 416 -12.59 -4.03 11.76
CA ASN A 416 -14.01 -4.19 11.57
C ASN A 416 -14.41 -5.67 11.74
N ALA A 417 -15.62 -6.05 11.33
CA ALA A 417 -16.09 -7.43 11.45
C ALA A 417 -15.37 -8.44 10.53
N ASP A 418 -14.59 -7.98 9.56
CA ASP A 418 -13.84 -8.83 8.64
C ASP A 418 -12.53 -9.28 9.30
N VAL A 419 -12.59 -10.35 10.08
CA VAL A 419 -11.43 -10.92 10.76
C VAL A 419 -11.20 -12.37 10.34
N LEU A 420 -9.94 -12.78 10.36
CA LEU A 420 -9.54 -14.16 10.12
C LEU A 420 -9.59 -14.95 11.44
N PRO A 421 -10.37 -16.04 11.53
CA PRO A 421 -10.43 -16.85 12.73
C PRO A 421 -9.08 -17.46 13.13
N PRO A 422 -8.90 -17.82 14.43
CA PRO A 422 -7.68 -18.44 14.92
C PRO A 422 -7.29 -19.70 14.14
N HIS A 423 -5.99 -19.79 13.82
CA HIS A 423 -5.37 -20.90 13.10
C HIS A 423 -5.81 -21.08 11.64
N GLU A 424 -6.81 -20.34 11.15
CA GLU A 424 -7.15 -20.32 9.73
C GLU A 424 -6.06 -19.59 8.93
N ARG A 425 -5.90 -20.04 7.69
CA ARG A 425 -4.84 -19.60 6.78
C ARG A 425 -5.45 -18.79 5.63
N SER A 426 -4.93 -17.59 5.40
CA SER A 426 -5.37 -16.76 4.28
C SER A 426 -4.30 -16.56 3.21
N ALA A 427 -4.70 -16.63 1.93
CA ALA A 427 -3.98 -16.02 0.83
C ALA A 427 -4.48 -14.56 0.71
N SER A 428 -3.60 -13.58 0.96
CA SER A 428 -3.99 -12.20 1.17
C SER A 428 -3.18 -11.24 0.32
N THR A 429 -3.83 -10.24 -0.26
CA THR A 429 -3.18 -9.15 -0.98
C THR A 429 -2.84 -7.95 -0.06
N SER A 430 -3.01 -8.08 1.25
CA SER A 430 -2.58 -7.07 2.21
C SER A 430 -1.06 -6.85 2.19
N ASN A 431 -0.57 -5.93 2.99
CA ASN A 431 0.83 -5.52 3.02
C ASN A 431 1.62 -6.10 4.19
N ARG A 432 0.96 -6.53 5.26
CA ARG A 432 1.55 -7.06 6.49
C ARG A 432 0.95 -8.39 6.90
N ASN A 433 1.79 -9.25 7.47
CA ASN A 433 1.41 -10.58 7.92
C ASN A 433 2.03 -10.97 9.27
N PHE A 434 2.30 -9.98 10.14
CA PHE A 434 2.75 -10.29 11.50
C PHE A 434 1.67 -11.04 12.29
N GLU A 435 2.06 -11.70 13.35
CA GLU A 435 1.18 -12.47 14.21
C GLU A 435 -0.06 -11.68 14.65
N GLY A 436 -1.23 -12.23 14.41
CA GLY A 436 -2.50 -11.60 14.76
C GLY A 436 -2.99 -10.47 13.84
N ARG A 437 -2.28 -10.14 12.74
CA ARG A 437 -2.62 -8.98 11.88
C ARG A 437 -4.05 -9.00 11.33
N GLN A 438 -4.53 -10.14 10.86
CA GLN A 438 -5.88 -10.29 10.32
C GLN A 438 -6.88 -10.85 11.33
N GLY A 439 -6.46 -11.09 12.56
CA GLY A 439 -7.23 -11.69 13.63
C GLY A 439 -6.32 -12.45 14.59
N LYS A 440 -6.76 -12.65 15.82
CA LYS A 440 -5.98 -13.36 16.85
C LYS A 440 -5.58 -14.76 16.35
N ASP A 441 -4.31 -15.12 16.49
CA ASP A 441 -3.72 -16.40 16.10
C ASP A 441 -3.94 -16.81 14.63
N SER A 442 -4.24 -15.83 13.76
CA SER A 442 -4.47 -16.02 12.32
C SER A 442 -3.15 -16.19 11.55
N ARG A 443 -3.19 -16.92 10.42
CA ARG A 443 -2.04 -17.23 9.57
C ARG A 443 -2.17 -16.58 8.21
N THR A 444 -1.44 -15.51 7.97
CA THR A 444 -1.55 -14.72 6.73
C THR A 444 -0.34 -14.94 5.82
N HIS A 445 -0.59 -15.29 4.57
CA HIS A 445 0.40 -15.32 3.50
C HIS A 445 0.16 -14.17 2.53
N LEU A 446 1.17 -13.33 2.33
CA LEU A 446 1.10 -12.26 1.34
C LEU A 446 1.38 -12.82 -0.05
N VAL A 447 0.49 -12.49 -0.97
CA VAL A 447 0.56 -12.89 -2.37
C VAL A 447 0.01 -11.78 -3.28
N SER A 448 0.25 -11.89 -4.58
CA SER A 448 -0.36 -11.00 -5.57
C SER A 448 -1.86 -11.31 -5.78
N PRO A 449 -2.65 -10.37 -6.35
CA PRO A 449 -4.08 -10.58 -6.60
C PRO A 449 -4.37 -11.83 -7.44
N VAL A 450 -3.58 -12.08 -8.46
CA VAL A 450 -3.73 -13.27 -9.32
C VAL A 450 -3.36 -14.55 -8.59
N MET A 451 -2.35 -14.51 -7.72
CA MET A 451 -2.00 -15.65 -6.86
C MET A 451 -3.09 -15.94 -5.82
N ALA A 452 -3.70 -14.91 -5.22
CA ALA A 452 -4.83 -15.05 -4.31
C ALA A 452 -6.05 -15.65 -5.04
N ALA A 453 -6.36 -15.16 -6.25
CA ALA A 453 -7.42 -15.68 -7.09
C ALA A 453 -7.17 -17.15 -7.51
N ALA A 454 -5.95 -17.49 -7.89
CA ALA A 454 -5.56 -18.87 -8.22
C ALA A 454 -5.68 -19.80 -7.01
N ALA A 455 -5.25 -19.34 -5.82
CA ALA A 455 -5.37 -20.09 -4.59
C ALA A 455 -6.86 -20.31 -4.18
N ALA A 456 -7.74 -19.35 -4.45
CA ALA A 456 -9.17 -19.51 -4.23
C ALA A 456 -9.76 -20.67 -5.08
N ILE A 457 -9.35 -20.76 -6.34
CA ILE A 457 -9.84 -21.81 -7.25
C ILE A 457 -9.24 -23.18 -6.93
N ALA A 458 -7.95 -23.22 -6.57
CA ALA A 458 -7.24 -24.47 -6.28
C ALA A 458 -7.49 -25.00 -4.85
N GLY A 459 -7.78 -24.14 -3.89
CA GLY A 459 -7.88 -24.47 -2.46
C GLY A 459 -6.52 -24.54 -1.74
N HIS A 460 -5.44 -24.30 -2.43
CA HIS A 460 -4.05 -24.28 -1.95
C HIS A 460 -3.22 -23.31 -2.80
N PHE A 461 -1.98 -23.00 -2.40
CA PHE A 461 -1.11 -22.21 -3.28
C PHE A 461 -0.77 -22.98 -4.55
N VAL A 462 -0.71 -22.28 -5.65
CA VAL A 462 -0.44 -22.85 -6.97
C VAL A 462 0.34 -21.85 -7.81
N ASP A 463 1.20 -22.34 -8.70
CA ASP A 463 1.91 -21.48 -9.62
C ASP A 463 0.95 -20.87 -10.65
N VAL A 464 0.66 -19.59 -10.49
CA VAL A 464 -0.29 -18.88 -11.33
C VAL A 464 0.09 -18.87 -12.82
N ARG A 465 1.36 -19.12 -13.15
CA ARG A 465 1.83 -19.23 -14.54
C ARG A 465 1.25 -20.42 -15.29
N GLN A 466 0.64 -21.38 -14.58
CA GLN A 466 -0.11 -22.51 -15.15
C GLN A 466 -1.53 -22.12 -15.61
N PHE A 467 -2.01 -20.92 -15.26
CA PHE A 467 -3.30 -20.37 -15.67
C PHE A 467 -3.13 -19.44 -16.88
N ASP A 468 -4.26 -19.10 -17.50
CA ASP A 468 -4.26 -18.02 -18.49
C ASP A 468 -4.12 -16.67 -17.77
N VAL A 469 -2.92 -16.11 -17.84
CA VAL A 469 -2.56 -14.83 -17.23
C VAL A 469 -2.11 -13.82 -18.32
N ALA A 470 -2.69 -13.91 -19.52
CA ALA A 470 -2.31 -13.07 -20.66
C ALA A 470 -2.52 -11.57 -20.42
N HIS A 471 -3.39 -11.21 -19.48
CA HIS A 471 -3.78 -9.83 -19.15
C HIS A 471 -3.30 -9.40 -17.74
N VAL A 472 -2.33 -10.08 -17.17
CA VAL A 472 -1.73 -9.71 -15.89
C VAL A 472 -0.62 -8.69 -16.15
N GLU A 473 -0.88 -7.43 -15.79
CA GLU A 473 0.13 -6.38 -15.76
C GLU A 473 0.87 -6.32 -14.41
#